data_1ac84b3291098c4ce70272d55813a2ef
#
_entry.id   1ac84b3291098c4ce70272d55813a2ef
#
_cell.length_a   1.000
_cell.length_b   1.000
_cell.length_c   1.000
_cell.angle_alpha   90.00
_cell.angle_beta   90.00
_cell.angle_gamma   90.00
#
_symmetry.space_group_name_H-M   'P 1'
#
loop_
_entity.id
_entity.type
_entity.pdbx_description
1 polymer ?
#
loop_
_entity_poly.entity_id
_entity_poly.type
_entity_poly.pdbx_seq_one_letter_code
_entity_poly.pdbx_strand_id
1 'polypeptide(L)'
;MDPTSKEYIRGGGCSYDKKSMSEALEKSLKRMQTDYIDLYQLHWPERNTNFFGKQGYEHDSNEKNWIAFEEILENLKKFVDAGKIRYVGLSNETAWGLAKCLELSKLKNLPKMMAVQNPYNLLNRTYEVGLAEISVREQSGLLAYSPLAFGYLTGKYR
;
A
#
# COMPACT_ATOMS: atom_id res chain seq x y z
N MET A 1 -7.02 1.20 15.40
CA MET A 1 -5.67 1.11 16.00
C MET A 1 -5.16 2.53 16.13
N ASP A 2 -4.75 2.91 17.32
CA ASP A 2 -4.18 4.23 17.57
C ASP A 2 -2.87 4.39 16.79
N PRO A 3 -2.70 5.42 15.94
CA PRO A 3 -1.43 5.67 15.24
C PRO A 3 -0.25 5.83 16.18
N THR A 4 -0.48 6.21 17.45
CA THR A 4 0.55 6.40 18.48
C THR A 4 1.13 5.08 18.99
N SER A 5 0.48 3.93 18.79
CA SER A 5 0.92 2.62 19.27
C SER A 5 1.98 1.94 18.41
N LYS A 6 2.57 2.64 17.45
CA LYS A 6 3.51 2.05 16.47
C LYS A 6 4.99 2.36 16.77
N GLU A 7 5.33 2.58 18.03
CA GLU A 7 6.71 2.84 18.46
C GLU A 7 7.72 1.77 18.02
N TYR A 8 7.26 0.52 17.83
CA TYR A 8 8.08 -0.57 17.30
C TYR A 8 8.50 -0.35 15.83
N ILE A 9 7.79 0.53 15.09
CA ILE A 9 8.16 0.90 13.73
C ILE A 9 9.03 2.16 13.81
N ARG A 10 10.34 1.99 13.87
CA ARG A 10 11.32 3.08 13.82
C ARG A 10 11.03 4.25 14.80
N GLY A 11 10.58 3.92 16.02
CA GLY A 11 10.24 4.94 17.01
C GLY A 11 8.97 5.75 16.69
N GLY A 12 7.99 5.14 16.00
CA GLY A 12 6.72 5.77 15.64
C GLY A 12 6.69 6.41 14.26
N GLY A 13 7.82 6.47 13.54
CA GLY A 13 7.91 7.06 12.20
C GLY A 13 7.31 6.16 11.12
N CYS A 14 6.11 6.50 10.65
CA CYS A 14 5.42 5.79 9.56
C CYS A 14 5.38 6.61 8.26
N SER A 15 6.19 7.65 8.14
CA SER A 15 6.22 8.52 6.97
C SER A 15 6.83 7.85 5.75
N TYR A 16 6.32 8.20 4.57
CA TYR A 16 6.88 7.81 3.28
C TYR A 16 7.92 8.81 2.74
N ASP A 17 8.54 9.59 3.62
CA ASP A 17 9.69 10.41 3.26
C ASP A 17 10.88 9.53 2.81
N LYS A 18 11.77 10.15 2.05
CA LYS A 18 12.95 9.46 1.46
C LYS A 18 13.78 8.70 2.50
N LYS A 19 14.01 9.28 3.68
CA LYS A 19 14.84 8.68 4.72
C LYS A 19 14.16 7.43 5.29
N SER A 20 12.90 7.56 5.68
CA SER A 20 12.09 6.47 6.26
C SER A 20 11.92 5.30 5.29
N MET A 21 11.65 5.59 4.01
CA MET A 21 11.54 4.57 2.97
C MET A 21 12.88 3.85 2.74
N SER A 22 13.99 4.60 2.65
CA SER A 22 15.33 4.00 2.46
C SER A 22 15.71 3.09 3.61
N GLU A 23 15.54 3.55 4.85
CA GLU A 23 15.81 2.73 6.03
C GLU A 23 14.95 1.46 6.09
N ALA A 24 13.66 1.56 5.72
CA ALA A 24 12.77 0.41 5.70
C ALA A 24 13.22 -0.64 4.67
N LEU A 25 13.59 -0.19 3.47
CA LEU A 25 14.09 -1.06 2.40
C LEU A 25 15.39 -1.76 2.81
N GLU A 26 16.40 -1.00 3.27
CA GLU A 26 17.69 -1.56 3.67
C GLU A 26 17.56 -2.60 4.80
N LYS A 27 16.72 -2.28 5.81
CA LYS A 27 16.44 -3.24 6.89
C LYS A 27 15.71 -4.48 6.39
N SER A 28 14.85 -4.37 5.38
CA SER A 28 14.16 -5.51 4.78
C SER A 28 15.11 -6.40 3.99
N LEU A 29 15.94 -5.82 3.13
CA LEU A 29 16.99 -6.54 2.38
C LEU A 29 17.94 -7.30 3.32
N LYS A 30 18.41 -6.62 4.38
CA LYS A 30 19.28 -7.25 5.39
C LYS A 30 18.61 -8.42 6.09
N ARG A 31 17.32 -8.28 6.51
CA ARG A 31 16.61 -9.38 7.19
C ARG A 31 16.34 -10.57 6.29
N MET A 32 16.05 -10.31 5.01
CA MET A 32 15.81 -11.36 4.00
C MET A 32 17.08 -11.93 3.40
N GLN A 33 18.25 -11.35 3.70
CA GLN A 33 19.56 -11.78 3.17
C GLN A 33 19.57 -11.82 1.64
N THR A 34 19.06 -10.74 1.01
CA THR A 34 18.97 -10.59 -0.44
C THR A 34 19.35 -9.18 -0.86
N ASP A 35 19.79 -9.02 -2.10
CA ASP A 35 20.18 -7.74 -2.68
C ASP A 35 18.99 -7.01 -3.32
N TYR A 36 17.88 -7.71 -3.57
CA TYR A 36 16.69 -7.14 -4.20
C TYR A 36 15.38 -7.75 -3.68
N ILE A 37 14.29 -7.03 -3.94
CA ILE A 37 12.92 -7.47 -3.67
C ILE A 37 12.13 -7.45 -4.98
N ASP A 38 11.41 -8.52 -5.30
CA ASP A 38 10.58 -8.58 -6.49
C ASP A 38 9.39 -7.62 -6.43
N LEU A 39 8.64 -7.62 -5.33
CA LEU A 39 7.51 -6.72 -5.11
C LEU A 39 7.65 -6.02 -3.75
N TYR A 40 7.85 -4.71 -3.79
CA TYR A 40 7.87 -3.87 -2.59
C TYR A 40 6.54 -3.12 -2.45
N GLN A 41 5.88 -3.30 -1.32
CA GLN A 41 4.54 -2.75 -1.08
C GLN A 41 4.54 -1.69 0.01
N LEU A 42 3.82 -0.59 -0.23
CA LEU A 42 3.48 0.39 0.79
C LEU A 42 2.31 -0.15 1.62
N HIS A 43 2.48 -0.26 2.93
CA HIS A 43 1.61 -1.07 3.80
C HIS A 43 0.20 -0.48 3.99
N TRP A 44 0.08 0.84 4.07
CA TRP A 44 -1.19 1.57 4.16
C TRP A 44 -1.04 3.03 3.73
N PRO A 45 -2.13 3.72 3.39
CA PRO A 45 -2.11 5.16 3.10
C PRO A 45 -1.58 5.97 4.29
N GLU A 46 -0.72 6.96 4.01
CA GLU A 46 -0.25 7.90 5.03
C GLU A 46 -1.33 8.95 5.36
N ARG A 47 -2.11 9.32 4.37
CA ARG A 47 -3.21 10.26 4.51
C ARG A 47 -4.41 9.69 5.28
N ASN A 48 -5.29 10.59 5.79
CA ASN A 48 -6.56 10.19 6.37
C ASN A 48 -7.49 9.60 5.30
N THR A 49 -7.78 8.31 5.42
CA THR A 49 -8.71 7.62 4.55
C THR A 49 -9.22 6.34 5.24
N ASN A 50 -10.15 5.65 4.59
CA ASN A 50 -10.69 4.40 5.13
C ASN A 50 -9.77 3.23 4.80
N PHE A 51 -9.20 2.63 5.84
CA PHE A 51 -8.42 1.39 5.75
C PHE A 51 -8.59 0.57 7.04
N PHE A 52 -8.21 -0.69 7.02
CA PHE A 52 -8.34 -1.62 8.15
C PHE A 52 -9.76 -1.72 8.74
N GLY A 53 -10.78 -1.68 7.87
CA GLY A 53 -12.18 -1.83 8.29
C GLY A 53 -12.85 -0.53 8.75
N LYS A 54 -12.16 0.60 8.73
CA LYS A 54 -12.79 1.91 8.96
C LYS A 54 -13.81 2.17 7.84
N GLN A 55 -15.02 2.50 8.22
CA GLN A 55 -16.11 2.88 7.31
C GLN A 55 -16.50 4.35 7.55
N GLY A 56 -17.09 4.98 6.53
CA GLY A 56 -17.49 6.38 6.61
C GLY A 56 -16.27 7.32 6.49
N TYR A 57 -16.00 7.78 5.27
CA TYR A 57 -14.94 8.75 5.03
C TYR A 57 -15.34 10.13 5.56
N GLU A 58 -14.52 10.69 6.43
CA GLU A 58 -14.64 12.05 6.91
C GLU A 58 -13.44 12.86 6.38
N HIS A 59 -13.76 13.91 5.62
CA HIS A 59 -12.74 14.78 5.05
C HIS A 59 -12.20 15.76 6.10
N ASP A 60 -10.87 15.77 6.28
CA ASP A 60 -10.19 16.80 7.05
C ASP A 60 -9.52 17.79 6.09
N SER A 61 -10.13 18.96 5.92
CA SER A 61 -9.60 20.04 5.07
C SER A 61 -8.28 20.65 5.59
N ASN A 62 -7.92 20.38 6.83
CA ASN A 62 -6.67 20.86 7.45
C ASN A 62 -5.55 19.83 7.39
N GLU A 63 -5.80 18.64 6.84
CA GLU A 63 -4.79 17.61 6.70
C GLU A 63 -3.67 18.08 5.76
N LYS A 64 -2.49 18.31 6.30
CA LYS A 64 -1.32 18.78 5.55
C LYS A 64 -0.09 17.88 5.69
N ASN A 65 -0.18 16.83 6.49
CA ASN A 65 0.98 16.10 6.98
C ASN A 65 1.17 14.74 6.30
N TRP A 66 0.91 14.64 4.99
CA TRP A 66 1.21 13.42 4.24
C TRP A 66 2.09 13.73 3.03
N ILE A 67 2.94 12.79 2.68
CA ILE A 67 3.86 12.94 1.55
C ILE A 67 3.08 12.78 0.24
N ALA A 68 3.30 13.72 -0.69
CA ALA A 68 2.63 13.68 -1.99
C ALA A 68 2.96 12.39 -2.75
N PHE A 69 1.98 11.82 -3.43
CA PHE A 69 2.17 10.60 -4.23
C PHE A 69 3.32 10.70 -5.22
N GLU A 70 3.54 11.88 -5.79
CA GLU A 70 4.65 12.10 -6.71
C GLU A 70 5.99 11.87 -6.04
N GLU A 71 6.22 12.46 -4.87
CA GLU A 71 7.46 12.28 -4.10
C GLU A 71 7.67 10.82 -3.69
N ILE A 72 6.59 10.14 -3.27
CA ILE A 72 6.62 8.71 -2.94
C ILE A 72 7.07 7.89 -4.16
N LEU A 73 6.46 8.12 -5.32
CA LEU A 73 6.78 7.43 -6.56
C LEU A 73 8.20 7.72 -7.05
N GLU A 74 8.68 8.96 -6.92
CA GLU A 74 10.06 9.33 -7.21
C GLU A 74 11.07 8.61 -6.31
N ASN A 75 10.75 8.46 -5.03
CA ASN A 75 11.58 7.71 -4.11
C ASN A 75 11.61 6.20 -4.46
N LEU A 76 10.45 5.64 -4.82
CA LEU A 76 10.37 4.25 -5.31
C LEU A 76 11.15 4.07 -6.62
N LYS A 77 11.09 5.06 -7.54
CA LYS A 77 11.86 5.02 -8.78
C LYS A 77 13.36 4.90 -8.52
N LYS A 78 13.90 5.65 -7.55
CA LYS A 78 15.33 5.56 -7.18
C LYS A 78 15.71 4.15 -6.72
N PHE A 79 14.80 3.43 -6.04
CA PHE A 79 15.04 2.07 -5.61
C PHE A 79 14.97 1.06 -6.77
N VAL A 80 14.06 1.30 -7.73
CA VAL A 80 13.99 0.52 -8.97
C VAL A 80 15.24 0.72 -9.82
N ASP A 81 15.64 1.98 -10.04
CA ASP A 81 16.82 2.34 -10.82
C ASP A 81 18.12 1.79 -10.19
N ALA A 82 18.16 1.68 -8.86
CA ALA A 82 19.26 1.06 -8.13
C ALA A 82 19.23 -0.49 -8.14
N GLY A 83 18.23 -1.11 -8.76
CA GLY A 83 18.07 -2.56 -8.81
C GLY A 83 17.67 -3.22 -7.48
N LYS A 84 17.33 -2.43 -6.46
CA LYS A 84 16.96 -2.95 -5.12
C LYS A 84 15.51 -3.45 -5.05
N ILE A 85 14.63 -2.95 -5.91
CA ILE A 85 13.27 -3.46 -6.07
C ILE A 85 12.95 -3.58 -7.57
N ARG A 86 12.15 -4.58 -7.94
CA ARG A 86 11.71 -4.77 -9.34
C ARG A 86 10.37 -4.12 -9.61
N TYR A 87 9.41 -4.36 -8.74
CA TYR A 87 8.04 -3.89 -8.87
C TYR A 87 7.57 -3.24 -7.58
N VAL A 88 6.59 -2.36 -7.71
CA VAL A 88 5.98 -1.65 -6.58
C VAL A 88 4.49 -1.97 -6.50
N GLY A 89 3.95 -1.93 -5.29
CA GLY A 89 2.53 -2.14 -5.03
C GLY A 89 2.06 -1.35 -3.83
N LEU A 90 0.75 -1.36 -3.65
CA LEU A 90 0.07 -0.70 -2.53
C LEU A 90 -0.59 -1.76 -1.63
N SER A 91 -0.92 -1.39 -0.41
CA SER A 91 -1.77 -2.19 0.46
C SER A 91 -2.73 -1.28 1.22
N ASN A 92 -3.94 -1.78 1.48
CA ASN A 92 -5.00 -1.04 2.16
C ASN A 92 -5.35 0.29 1.48
N GLU A 93 -5.13 0.36 0.17
CA GLU A 93 -5.34 1.59 -0.58
C GLU A 93 -6.77 1.67 -1.12
N THR A 94 -7.22 2.89 -1.39
CA THR A 94 -8.50 3.19 -1.99
C THR A 94 -8.41 3.26 -3.51
N ALA A 95 -9.55 3.21 -4.20
CA ALA A 95 -9.59 3.39 -5.65
C ALA A 95 -9.01 4.75 -6.08
N TRP A 96 -9.27 5.83 -5.30
CA TRP A 96 -8.70 7.15 -5.58
C TRP A 96 -7.18 7.16 -5.51
N GLY A 97 -6.60 6.58 -4.47
CA GLY A 97 -5.14 6.57 -4.31
C GLY A 97 -4.45 5.72 -5.37
N LEU A 98 -5.02 4.54 -5.71
CA LEU A 98 -4.52 3.72 -6.80
C LEU A 98 -4.59 4.47 -8.14
N ALA A 99 -5.74 5.08 -8.47
CA ALA A 99 -5.90 5.87 -9.69
C ALA A 99 -4.86 7.00 -9.78
N LYS A 100 -4.64 7.71 -8.68
CA LYS A 100 -3.68 8.82 -8.64
C LYS A 100 -2.24 8.36 -8.85
N CYS A 101 -1.84 7.25 -8.25
CA CYS A 101 -0.52 6.65 -8.49
C CYS A 101 -0.35 6.22 -9.95
N LEU A 102 -1.37 5.58 -10.54
CA LEU A 102 -1.32 5.12 -11.93
C LEU A 102 -1.28 6.29 -12.94
N GLU A 103 -2.05 7.36 -12.68
CA GLU A 103 -1.99 8.60 -13.46
C GLU A 103 -0.59 9.21 -13.45
N LEU A 104 -0.01 9.41 -12.27
CA LEU A 104 1.32 9.97 -12.10
C LEU A 104 2.39 9.09 -12.75
N SER A 105 2.26 7.78 -12.64
CA SER A 105 3.17 6.83 -13.29
C SER A 105 3.21 7.02 -14.80
N LYS A 106 2.04 7.18 -15.43
CA LYS A 106 1.94 7.42 -16.88
C LYS A 106 2.48 8.80 -17.27
N LEU A 107 2.09 9.86 -16.54
CA LEU A 107 2.43 11.24 -16.89
C LEU A 107 3.92 11.57 -16.69
N LYS A 108 4.55 10.96 -15.68
CA LYS A 108 5.92 11.30 -15.24
C LYS A 108 6.94 10.18 -15.42
N ASN A 109 6.56 9.10 -16.10
CA ASN A 109 7.43 7.92 -16.27
C ASN A 109 7.98 7.38 -14.93
N LEU A 110 7.08 7.24 -13.96
CA LEU A 110 7.36 6.71 -12.62
C LEU A 110 6.91 5.24 -12.53
N PRO A 111 7.35 4.47 -11.53
CA PRO A 111 6.99 3.07 -11.39
C PRO A 111 5.47 2.87 -11.29
N LYS A 112 4.95 1.93 -12.09
CA LYS A 112 3.53 1.57 -12.07
C LYS A 112 3.23 0.70 -10.85
N MET A 113 2.13 0.95 -10.16
CA MET A 113 1.61 0.06 -9.12
C MET A 113 1.11 -1.25 -9.74
N MET A 114 1.89 -2.31 -9.57
CA MET A 114 1.62 -3.62 -10.18
C MET A 114 0.56 -4.43 -9.43
N ALA A 115 0.41 -4.17 -8.14
CA ALA A 115 -0.56 -4.86 -7.30
C ALA A 115 -1.11 -3.96 -6.19
N VAL A 116 -2.30 -4.33 -5.73
CA VAL A 116 -2.91 -3.79 -4.52
C VAL A 116 -3.21 -4.96 -3.58
N GLN A 117 -2.76 -4.90 -2.34
CA GLN A 117 -3.06 -5.90 -1.32
C GLN A 117 -4.15 -5.38 -0.38
N ASN A 118 -5.37 -5.88 -0.54
CA ASN A 118 -6.54 -5.44 0.22
C ASN A 118 -7.35 -6.63 0.74
N PRO A 119 -8.22 -6.43 1.77
CA PRO A 119 -9.08 -7.50 2.26
C PRO A 119 -10.08 -7.91 1.18
N TYR A 120 -10.16 -9.21 0.92
CA TYR A 120 -11.15 -9.74 -0.01
C TYR A 120 -11.47 -11.21 0.30
N ASN A 121 -12.74 -11.49 0.53
CA ASN A 121 -13.26 -12.84 0.74
C ASN A 121 -14.78 -12.85 0.55
N LEU A 122 -15.44 -14.02 0.69
CA LEU A 122 -16.88 -14.16 0.48
C LEU A 122 -17.75 -13.32 1.45
N LEU A 123 -17.22 -12.94 2.62
CA LEU A 123 -17.92 -12.12 3.62
C LEU A 123 -17.58 -10.64 3.51
N ASN A 124 -16.46 -10.30 2.87
CA ASN A 124 -16.03 -8.92 2.64
C ASN A 124 -15.70 -8.70 1.16
N ARG A 125 -16.64 -8.13 0.44
CA ARG A 125 -16.53 -7.87 -1.01
C ARG A 125 -16.42 -6.37 -1.33
N THR A 126 -16.02 -5.55 -0.36
CA THR A 126 -15.89 -4.09 -0.53
C THR A 126 -14.89 -3.70 -1.62
N TYR A 127 -13.90 -4.56 -1.90
CA TYR A 127 -12.97 -4.38 -3.02
C TYR A 127 -13.69 -4.21 -4.36
N GLU A 128 -14.79 -4.92 -4.57
CA GLU A 128 -15.55 -4.90 -5.83
C GLU A 128 -16.26 -3.56 -6.10
N VAL A 129 -16.51 -2.77 -5.06
CA VAL A 129 -17.26 -1.51 -5.18
C VAL A 129 -16.47 -0.43 -5.95
N GLY A 130 -15.15 -0.41 -5.84
CA GLY A 130 -14.36 0.63 -6.50
C GLY A 130 -13.02 0.16 -7.06
N LEU A 131 -12.36 -0.77 -6.38
CA LEU A 131 -11.01 -1.21 -6.77
C LEU A 131 -11.01 -2.25 -7.88
N ALA A 132 -12.02 -3.11 -7.99
CA ALA A 132 -12.02 -4.18 -8.97
C ALA A 132 -11.99 -3.66 -10.40
N GLU A 133 -12.80 -2.66 -10.73
CA GLU A 133 -12.83 -2.09 -12.09
C GLU A 133 -11.47 -1.49 -12.47
N ILE A 134 -10.92 -0.63 -11.61
CA ILE A 134 -9.63 0.01 -11.91
C ILE A 134 -8.49 -1.02 -11.98
N SER A 135 -8.50 -2.04 -11.12
CA SER A 135 -7.50 -3.10 -11.14
C SER A 135 -7.50 -3.88 -12.45
N VAL A 136 -8.69 -4.22 -12.96
CA VAL A 136 -8.83 -4.92 -14.24
C VAL A 136 -8.42 -4.03 -15.41
N ARG A 137 -8.95 -2.81 -15.49
CA ARG A 137 -8.68 -1.88 -16.59
C ARG A 137 -7.24 -1.45 -16.65
N GLU A 138 -6.62 -1.21 -15.51
CA GLU A 138 -5.25 -0.74 -15.41
C GLU A 138 -4.23 -1.87 -15.21
N GLN A 139 -4.69 -3.13 -15.17
CA GLN A 139 -3.83 -4.30 -14.96
C GLN A 139 -2.95 -4.16 -13.71
N SER A 140 -3.59 -3.79 -12.58
CA SER A 140 -2.99 -3.78 -11.25
C SER A 140 -3.59 -4.92 -10.45
N GLY A 141 -2.82 -5.99 -10.19
CA GLY A 141 -3.33 -7.23 -9.61
C GLY A 141 -3.82 -7.09 -8.16
N LEU A 142 -4.76 -7.95 -7.75
CA LEU A 142 -5.17 -8.06 -6.35
C LEU A 142 -4.36 -9.15 -5.64
N LEU A 143 -3.79 -8.81 -4.49
CA LEU A 143 -3.30 -9.74 -3.49
C LEU A 143 -4.30 -9.74 -2.33
N ALA A 144 -5.19 -10.74 -2.31
CA ALA A 144 -6.24 -10.82 -1.31
C ALA A 144 -5.67 -11.25 0.05
N TYR A 145 -5.85 -10.42 1.11
CA TYR A 145 -5.59 -10.90 2.46
C TYR A 145 -6.86 -11.28 3.20
N SER A 146 -6.72 -12.14 4.21
CA SER A 146 -7.82 -12.77 4.96
C SER A 146 -8.84 -13.49 4.07
N PRO A 147 -8.41 -14.32 3.07
CA PRO A 147 -9.33 -14.95 2.14
C PRO A 147 -10.29 -15.92 2.82
N LEU A 148 -9.92 -16.44 3.99
CA LEU A 148 -10.78 -17.30 4.82
C LEU A 148 -11.53 -16.55 5.95
N ALA A 149 -11.62 -15.21 5.85
CA ALA A 149 -12.31 -14.36 6.82
C ALA A 149 -11.91 -14.67 8.27
N PHE A 150 -10.60 -14.68 8.57
CA PHE A 150 -10.02 -15.03 9.88
C PHE A 150 -10.43 -16.42 10.41
N GLY A 151 -10.77 -17.34 9.50
CA GLY A 151 -11.15 -18.70 9.80
C GLY A 151 -12.65 -18.97 9.81
N TYR A 152 -13.50 -17.96 9.68
CA TYR A 152 -14.96 -18.17 9.61
C TYR A 152 -15.37 -19.05 8.42
N LEU A 153 -14.69 -18.93 7.30
CA LEU A 153 -14.97 -19.73 6.10
C LEU A 153 -14.39 -21.15 6.12
N THR A 154 -13.65 -21.52 7.16
CA THR A 154 -13.09 -22.89 7.29
C THR A 154 -14.07 -23.90 7.86
N GLY A 155 -15.19 -23.47 8.44
CA GLY A 155 -16.13 -24.34 9.16
C GLY A 155 -15.73 -24.69 10.59
N LYS A 156 -14.56 -24.27 11.09
CA LYS A 156 -14.06 -24.63 12.44
C LYS A 156 -14.88 -24.09 13.61
N TYR A 157 -15.78 -23.14 13.33
CA TYR A 157 -16.66 -22.56 14.36
C TYR A 157 -18.11 -23.06 14.28
N ARG A 158 -18.35 -24.13 13.56
CA ARG A 158 -19.65 -24.82 13.46
C ARG A 158 -19.77 -25.92 14.53
#